data_c332bceb2f59178b14795ea0a8da16c0
#
_entry.id   c332bceb2f59178b14795ea0a8da16c0
#
_cell.length_a   1.000
_cell.length_b   1.000
_cell.length_c   1.000
_cell.angle_alpha   90.00
_cell.angle_beta   90.00
_cell.angle_gamma   90.00
#
_symmetry.space_group_name_H-M   'P 1'
#
loop_
_entity.id
_entity.type
_entity.pdbx_description
1 polymer ?
#
loop_
_entity_poly.entity_id
_entity_poly.type
_entity_poly.pdbx_seq_one_letter_code
_entity_poly.pdbx_strand_id
1 'polypeptide(L)'
;GTTPVNIHGKPILSKTGGWVAAFFIFGNEMAERMAYFGLSVNMVAFMFYVMHRPFSSSANAVNNFLGISQASSVLGGFLADAYLGRYWTIAIFTTIYLAGLTGITLCATMNIFVPNQDQCDQFSLLLGSCEPAKPWQMFYLYTVLYVTGFGAAGIRPCVSSFGADQFDERSRDYKTHLDRFFNFFYLSVTIGAIVAFTAVVYIQIKRGWGSAFGSLAIAMGISNLVFFIGTPLYRHRLPGGSPLTRVAQVLVAAFRKRNVSFSSGEYVGLYELPGKQSAIKGSRKIVHTDDFRCLDKAALQLKEDGAAPSPWRLCTVTQVEEVKILVKLLPIPACTIILSLILTEFLTLSVQQAYTLNTHIGRLKLPVTCMPVFPGLSIFLILSLYYSIFVPISRRITGHPHGASQLQRVGIGLAVSILSVAWAGYCLIGIAEVFCIVGLLEFLYEEAPDAMRSIGSAYAAVAGGLGCFGATILNSIIKSITGDRQQMHPSWLSQNINTGRFDYLYWLLTVFSVINFCIFLYSAQRYKYR
;
A
#
# COMPACT_ATOMS: atom_id res chain seq x y z
N GLY A 1 19.31 -0.32 -22.34
CA GLY A 1 19.01 0.65 -21.30
C GLY A 1 18.85 2.03 -21.89
N THR A 2 17.82 2.74 -21.50
CA THR A 2 17.61 4.15 -21.88
C THR A 2 18.71 4.99 -21.25
N THR A 3 19.39 5.84 -22.03
CA THR A 3 20.39 6.78 -21.51
C THR A 3 19.72 7.74 -20.51
N PRO A 4 20.29 7.95 -19.32
CA PRO A 4 19.74 8.89 -18.35
C PRO A 4 19.78 10.31 -18.91
N VAL A 5 18.72 11.07 -18.65
CA VAL A 5 18.55 12.45 -19.13
C VAL A 5 18.42 13.41 -17.96
N ASN A 6 18.71 14.69 -18.19
CA ASN A 6 18.42 15.76 -17.23
C ASN A 6 16.93 16.15 -17.28
N ILE A 7 16.50 17.09 -16.44
CA ILE A 7 15.10 17.57 -16.37
C ILE A 7 14.59 18.14 -17.72
N HIS A 8 15.49 18.56 -18.61
CA HIS A 8 15.18 19.07 -19.95
C HIS A 8 15.26 18.01 -21.05
N GLY A 9 15.40 16.73 -20.70
CA GLY A 9 15.47 15.62 -21.66
C GLY A 9 16.82 15.49 -22.40
N LYS A 10 17.85 16.24 -22.01
CA LYS A 10 19.19 16.15 -22.62
C LYS A 10 20.01 15.04 -21.97
N PRO A 11 20.81 14.24 -22.75
CA PRO A 11 21.66 13.20 -22.19
C PRO A 11 22.63 13.76 -21.14
N ILE A 12 22.82 13.03 -20.05
CA ILE A 12 23.69 13.44 -18.96
C ILE A 12 25.10 12.92 -19.24
N LEU A 13 26.07 13.83 -19.32
CA LEU A 13 27.51 13.56 -19.47
C LEU A 13 28.28 13.69 -18.15
N SER A 14 27.65 14.19 -17.07
CA SER A 14 28.30 14.49 -15.79
C SER A 14 28.02 13.45 -14.72
N LYS A 15 28.84 13.46 -13.62
CA LYS A 15 28.66 12.62 -12.41
C LYS A 15 27.47 13.10 -11.58
N THR A 16 26.24 12.91 -12.07
CA THR A 16 24.99 13.17 -11.35
C THR A 16 24.41 11.87 -10.80
N GLY A 17 23.47 11.96 -9.87
CA GLY A 17 22.83 10.79 -9.25
C GLY A 17 23.66 10.18 -8.11
N GLY A 18 23.56 8.88 -7.94
CA GLY A 18 24.26 8.12 -6.90
C GLY A 18 23.77 8.41 -5.49
N TRP A 19 24.65 8.21 -4.51
CA TRP A 19 24.30 8.30 -3.08
C TRP A 19 23.87 9.70 -2.65
N VAL A 20 24.43 10.77 -3.25
CA VAL A 20 24.03 12.14 -2.92
C VAL A 20 22.56 12.36 -3.27
N ALA A 21 22.12 11.97 -4.46
CA ALA A 21 20.71 12.02 -4.85
C ALA A 21 19.83 11.13 -3.98
N ALA A 22 20.30 9.94 -3.60
CA ALA A 22 19.57 9.02 -2.75
C ALA A 22 19.26 9.60 -1.36
N PHE A 23 20.15 10.38 -0.75
CA PHE A 23 19.90 11.01 0.55
C PHE A 23 18.73 11.99 0.52
N PHE A 24 18.59 12.78 -0.54
CA PHE A 24 17.43 13.68 -0.72
C PHE A 24 16.12 12.89 -0.83
N ILE A 25 16.16 11.71 -1.45
CA ILE A 25 15.01 10.83 -1.64
C ILE A 25 14.63 10.14 -0.32
N PHE A 26 15.59 9.70 0.49
CA PHE A 26 15.34 9.10 1.82
C PHE A 26 14.62 10.07 2.75
N GLY A 27 14.98 11.36 2.72
CA GLY A 27 14.28 12.39 3.50
C GLY A 27 12.81 12.49 3.15
N ASN A 28 12.48 12.40 1.85
CA ASN A 28 11.10 12.44 1.38
C ASN A 28 10.30 11.22 1.84
N GLU A 29 10.86 10.03 1.72
CA GLU A 29 10.21 8.79 2.18
C GLU A 29 9.98 8.81 3.70
N MET A 30 11.00 9.20 4.48
CA MET A 30 10.90 9.28 5.93
C MET A 30 9.78 10.24 6.37
N ALA A 31 9.68 11.42 5.75
CA ALA A 31 8.65 12.41 6.08
C ALA A 31 7.25 11.91 5.68
N GLU A 32 7.10 11.26 4.52
CA GLU A 32 5.83 10.67 4.11
C GLU A 32 5.38 9.58 5.08
N ARG A 33 6.27 8.66 5.46
CA ARG A 33 5.94 7.58 6.41
C ARG A 33 5.59 8.10 7.79
N MET A 34 6.34 9.10 8.27
CA MET A 34 6.02 9.77 9.52
C MET A 34 4.63 10.40 9.49
N ALA A 35 4.28 11.07 8.40
CA ALA A 35 2.95 11.69 8.25
C ALA A 35 1.85 10.64 8.14
N TYR A 36 2.06 9.58 7.35
CA TYR A 36 1.08 8.50 7.16
C TYR A 36 0.74 7.78 8.47
N PHE A 37 1.75 7.31 9.19
CA PHE A 37 1.54 6.63 10.46
C PHE A 37 1.08 7.59 11.57
N GLY A 38 1.62 8.81 11.59
CA GLY A 38 1.20 9.84 12.53
C GLY A 38 -0.28 10.21 12.39
N LEU A 39 -0.77 10.35 11.15
CA LEU A 39 -2.20 10.55 10.89
C LEU A 39 -3.02 9.32 11.26
N SER A 40 -2.60 8.12 10.87
CA SER A 40 -3.36 6.89 11.09
C SER A 40 -3.72 6.69 12.56
N VAL A 41 -2.77 6.94 13.46
CA VAL A 41 -2.94 6.72 14.89
C VAL A 41 -3.65 7.89 15.58
N ASN A 42 -3.23 9.12 15.26
CA ASN A 42 -3.75 10.30 15.95
C ASN A 42 -5.12 10.73 15.42
N MET A 43 -5.46 10.47 14.16
CA MET A 43 -6.71 10.95 13.56
C MET A 43 -7.94 10.27 14.17
N VAL A 44 -7.88 8.97 14.49
CA VAL A 44 -8.98 8.27 15.16
C VAL A 44 -9.31 8.94 16.48
N ALA A 45 -8.28 9.21 17.29
CA ALA A 45 -8.42 9.87 18.58
C ALA A 45 -8.86 11.35 18.42
N PHE A 46 -8.34 12.08 17.44
CA PHE A 46 -8.76 13.44 17.13
C PHE A 46 -10.25 13.51 16.79
N MET A 47 -10.73 12.63 15.91
CA MET A 47 -12.14 12.59 15.52
C MET A 47 -13.04 12.21 16.70
N PHE A 48 -12.57 11.37 17.61
CA PHE A 48 -13.31 10.98 18.79
C PHE A 48 -13.34 12.09 19.84
N TYR A 49 -12.18 12.59 20.27
CA TYR A 49 -12.07 13.55 21.39
C TYR A 49 -12.40 14.99 21.01
N VAL A 50 -12.10 15.40 19.76
CA VAL A 50 -12.24 16.81 19.34
C VAL A 50 -13.48 17.02 18.46
N MET A 51 -13.75 16.09 17.55
CA MET A 51 -14.89 16.20 16.65
C MET A 51 -16.15 15.52 17.19
N HIS A 52 -16.08 14.92 18.37
CA HIS A 52 -17.17 14.22 19.08
C HIS A 52 -17.86 13.16 18.20
N ARG A 53 -17.07 12.43 17.42
CA ARG A 53 -17.60 11.36 16.56
C ARG A 53 -17.48 10.00 17.24
N PRO A 54 -18.44 9.10 17.05
CA PRO A 54 -18.35 7.73 17.56
C PRO A 54 -17.06 7.05 17.10
N PHE A 55 -16.43 6.28 17.98
CA PHE A 55 -15.11 5.68 17.73
C PHE A 55 -15.10 4.80 16.47
N SER A 56 -16.13 3.98 16.26
CA SER A 56 -16.29 3.15 15.06
C SER A 56 -16.35 3.97 13.76
N SER A 57 -17.05 5.12 13.79
CA SER A 57 -17.12 6.02 12.63
C SER A 57 -15.79 6.71 12.36
N SER A 58 -15.04 7.05 13.41
CA SER A 58 -13.70 7.63 13.33
C SER A 58 -12.70 6.61 12.76
N ALA A 59 -12.76 5.36 13.21
CA ALA A 59 -11.96 4.27 12.66
C ALA A 59 -12.25 4.06 11.17
N ASN A 60 -13.51 4.03 10.76
CA ASN A 60 -13.91 3.88 9.37
C ASN A 60 -13.38 5.02 8.47
N ALA A 61 -13.37 6.26 8.96
CA ALA A 61 -12.80 7.38 8.21
C ALA A 61 -11.29 7.21 7.97
N VAL A 62 -10.56 6.75 8.99
CA VAL A 62 -9.13 6.46 8.87
C VAL A 62 -8.89 5.23 8.00
N ASN A 63 -9.69 4.18 8.11
CA ASN A 63 -9.62 3.02 7.22
C ASN A 63 -9.79 3.43 5.76
N ASN A 64 -10.74 4.32 5.46
CA ASN A 64 -10.93 4.85 4.11
C ASN A 64 -9.73 5.70 3.65
N PHE A 65 -9.15 6.52 4.52
CA PHE A 65 -7.92 7.26 4.22
C PHE A 65 -6.77 6.30 3.86
N LEU A 66 -6.56 5.25 4.65
CA LEU A 66 -5.56 4.22 4.39
C LEU A 66 -5.84 3.51 3.05
N GLY A 67 -7.10 3.16 2.81
CA GLY A 67 -7.56 2.51 1.58
C GLY A 67 -7.31 3.36 0.34
N ILE A 68 -7.69 4.64 0.36
CA ILE A 68 -7.43 5.59 -0.71
C ILE A 68 -5.93 5.73 -0.95
N SER A 69 -5.15 5.91 0.12
CA SER A 69 -3.70 6.05 0.04
C SER A 69 -3.01 4.85 -0.63
N GLN A 70 -3.48 3.65 -0.38
CA GLN A 70 -2.92 2.43 -0.98
C GLN A 70 -3.49 2.15 -2.39
N ALA A 71 -4.80 2.14 -2.57
CA ALA A 71 -5.42 1.82 -3.84
C ALA A 71 -5.06 2.81 -4.95
N SER A 72 -5.03 4.11 -4.64
CA SER A 72 -4.66 5.14 -5.63
C SER A 72 -3.19 5.14 -6.01
N SER A 73 -2.33 4.37 -5.34
CA SER A 73 -0.92 4.18 -5.75
C SER A 73 -0.80 3.62 -7.17
N VAL A 74 -1.80 2.85 -7.63
CA VAL A 74 -1.86 2.36 -9.02
C VAL A 74 -1.97 3.52 -10.01
N LEU A 75 -2.79 4.53 -9.69
CA LEU A 75 -2.93 5.74 -10.53
C LEU A 75 -1.63 6.54 -10.56
N GLY A 76 -0.97 6.69 -9.41
CA GLY A 76 0.32 7.37 -9.34
C GLY A 76 1.39 6.70 -10.18
N GLY A 77 1.52 5.37 -10.08
CA GLY A 77 2.43 4.59 -10.91
C GLY A 77 2.09 4.68 -12.40
N PHE A 78 0.81 4.61 -12.76
CA PHE A 78 0.34 4.77 -14.13
C PHE A 78 0.71 6.15 -14.71
N LEU A 79 0.45 7.23 -13.98
CA LEU A 79 0.77 8.58 -14.42
C LEU A 79 2.29 8.77 -14.59
N ALA A 80 3.09 8.19 -13.69
CA ALA A 80 4.54 8.24 -13.75
C ALA A 80 5.10 7.52 -14.98
N ASP A 81 4.60 6.31 -15.27
CA ASP A 81 5.13 5.47 -16.34
C ASP A 81 4.59 5.87 -17.72
N ALA A 82 3.35 6.42 -17.80
CA ALA A 82 2.69 6.74 -19.05
C ALA A 82 2.95 8.17 -19.54
N TYR A 83 2.96 9.17 -18.64
CA TYR A 83 2.86 10.56 -19.02
C TYR A 83 3.89 11.50 -18.38
N LEU A 84 3.87 11.58 -17.02
CA LEU A 84 4.59 12.62 -16.29
C LEU A 84 6.07 12.31 -16.04
N GLY A 85 6.42 11.01 -15.99
CA GLY A 85 7.69 10.56 -15.44
C GLY A 85 7.71 10.60 -13.90
N ARG A 86 8.62 9.84 -13.30
CA ARG A 86 8.67 9.62 -11.84
C ARG A 86 8.90 10.92 -11.05
N TYR A 87 9.79 11.78 -11.52
CA TYR A 87 10.12 13.05 -10.85
C TYR A 87 8.90 13.97 -10.72
N TRP A 88 8.23 14.28 -11.83
CA TRP A 88 7.08 15.18 -11.82
C TRP A 88 5.90 14.60 -11.05
N THR A 89 5.70 13.28 -11.10
CA THR A 89 4.69 12.62 -10.30
C THR A 89 4.97 12.82 -8.81
N ILE A 90 6.20 12.57 -8.34
CA ILE A 90 6.58 12.81 -6.95
C ILE A 90 6.36 14.28 -6.60
N ALA A 91 6.86 15.22 -7.39
CA ALA A 91 6.76 16.66 -7.14
C ALA A 91 5.32 17.16 -6.97
N ILE A 92 4.42 16.76 -7.87
CA ILE A 92 3.00 17.14 -7.83
C ILE A 92 2.31 16.53 -6.62
N PHE A 93 2.47 15.22 -6.43
CA PHE A 93 1.76 14.50 -5.38
C PHE A 93 2.26 14.83 -3.97
N THR A 94 3.56 15.13 -3.79
CA THR A 94 4.08 15.63 -2.50
C THR A 94 3.53 17.02 -2.17
N THR A 95 3.31 17.86 -3.17
CA THR A 95 2.67 19.17 -2.97
C THR A 95 1.20 19.04 -2.58
N ILE A 96 0.46 18.14 -3.23
CA ILE A 96 -0.93 17.81 -2.85
C ILE A 96 -0.99 17.26 -1.42
N TYR A 97 -0.06 16.37 -1.08
CA TYR A 97 0.05 15.79 0.26
C TYR A 97 0.28 16.87 1.33
N LEU A 98 1.22 17.78 1.08
CA LEU A 98 1.52 18.92 1.95
C LEU A 98 0.31 19.84 2.12
N ALA A 99 -0.42 20.15 1.04
CA ALA A 99 -1.64 20.95 1.10
C ALA A 99 -2.71 20.28 2.00
N GLY A 100 -2.89 18.97 1.86
CA GLY A 100 -3.80 18.20 2.73
C GLY A 100 -3.39 18.24 4.20
N LEU A 101 -2.10 18.00 4.52
CA LEU A 101 -1.56 18.10 5.89
C LEU A 101 -1.74 19.49 6.49
N THR A 102 -1.51 20.53 5.70
CA THR A 102 -1.74 21.93 6.13
C THR A 102 -3.23 22.15 6.44
N GLY A 103 -4.13 21.65 5.61
CA GLY A 103 -5.57 21.70 5.85
C GLY A 103 -6.00 20.98 7.14
N ILE A 104 -5.42 19.81 7.43
CA ILE A 104 -5.66 19.08 8.69
C ILE A 104 -5.13 19.89 9.89
N THR A 105 -3.96 20.49 9.75
CA THR A 105 -3.38 21.34 10.81
C THR A 105 -4.26 22.55 11.10
N LEU A 106 -4.79 23.21 10.07
CA LEU A 106 -5.75 24.31 10.21
C LEU A 106 -7.03 23.84 10.92
N CYS A 107 -7.53 22.66 10.55
CA CYS A 107 -8.70 22.07 11.22
C CYS A 107 -8.47 21.87 12.72
N ALA A 108 -7.28 21.44 13.11
CA ALA A 108 -6.94 21.18 14.50
C ALA A 108 -6.53 22.43 15.32
N THR A 109 -6.24 23.56 14.66
CA THR A 109 -5.77 24.79 15.33
C THR A 109 -6.84 25.86 15.39
N MET A 110 -7.78 25.91 14.45
CA MET A 110 -8.79 26.97 14.36
C MET A 110 -10.13 26.48 14.93
N ASN A 111 -10.64 27.16 15.95
CA ASN A 111 -11.90 26.82 16.64
C ASN A 111 -13.14 26.81 15.73
N ILE A 112 -13.06 27.46 14.56
CA ILE A 112 -14.17 27.46 13.61
C ILE A 112 -14.44 26.07 13.02
N PHE A 113 -13.40 25.23 12.86
CA PHE A 113 -13.51 23.90 12.24
C PHE A 113 -13.84 22.77 13.24
N VAL A 114 -13.88 23.07 14.53
CA VAL A 114 -14.18 22.09 15.59
C VAL A 114 -15.45 22.49 16.34
N PRO A 115 -16.22 21.54 16.90
CA PRO A 115 -17.35 21.85 17.77
C PRO A 115 -16.88 22.50 19.06
N ASN A 116 -17.83 23.12 19.80
CA ASN A 116 -17.52 23.73 21.10
C ASN A 116 -17.05 22.64 22.08
N GLN A 117 -15.89 22.88 22.71
CA GLN A 117 -15.27 21.95 23.65
C GLN A 117 -15.70 22.24 25.11
N ASP A 118 -16.24 23.43 25.41
CA ASP A 118 -16.45 23.89 26.79
C ASP A 118 -17.52 23.10 27.56
N GLN A 119 -18.43 22.43 26.86
CA GLN A 119 -19.55 21.69 27.43
C GLN A 119 -19.40 20.17 27.36
N CYS A 120 -18.23 19.66 26.95
CA CYS A 120 -18.00 18.24 26.75
C CYS A 120 -16.93 17.73 27.71
N ASP A 121 -17.34 17.07 28.78
CA ASP A 121 -16.45 16.32 29.65
C ASP A 121 -16.25 14.88 29.15
N GLN A 122 -15.26 14.19 29.70
CA GLN A 122 -14.90 12.84 29.29
C GLN A 122 -16.06 11.83 29.47
N PHE A 123 -16.89 12.04 30.49
CA PHE A 123 -18.03 11.17 30.76
C PHE A 123 -19.15 11.40 29.74
N SER A 124 -19.50 12.65 29.44
CA SER A 124 -20.47 13.03 28.41
C SER A 124 -20.05 12.56 27.02
N LEU A 125 -18.75 12.57 26.72
CA LEU A 125 -18.21 12.06 25.47
C LEU A 125 -18.41 10.53 25.36
N LEU A 126 -18.15 9.77 26.42
CA LEU A 126 -18.37 8.32 26.43
C LEU A 126 -19.84 7.94 26.32
N LEU A 127 -20.75 8.76 26.86
CA LEU A 127 -22.19 8.59 26.71
C LEU A 127 -22.72 9.07 25.35
N GLY A 128 -21.90 9.76 24.56
CA GLY A 128 -22.33 10.32 23.26
C GLY A 128 -23.27 11.49 23.38
N SER A 129 -23.28 12.20 24.52
CA SER A 129 -24.15 13.35 24.79
C SER A 129 -23.54 14.71 24.41
N CYS A 130 -22.26 14.72 23.97
CA CYS A 130 -21.60 15.94 23.48
C CYS A 130 -22.18 16.39 22.12
N GLU A 131 -22.19 17.72 21.88
CA GLU A 131 -22.60 18.27 20.59
C GLU A 131 -21.67 17.75 19.48
N PRO A 132 -22.21 17.04 18.47
CA PRO A 132 -21.37 16.52 17.39
C PRO A 132 -20.92 17.64 16.46
N ALA A 133 -19.80 17.44 15.78
CA ALA A 133 -19.33 18.37 14.75
C ALA A 133 -20.38 18.60 13.67
N LYS A 134 -20.49 19.85 13.21
CA LYS A 134 -21.44 20.26 12.17
C LYS A 134 -21.12 19.57 10.84
N PRO A 135 -22.09 19.32 9.95
CA PRO A 135 -21.87 18.63 8.69
C PRO A 135 -20.77 19.26 7.81
N TRP A 136 -20.67 20.59 7.77
CA TRP A 136 -19.64 21.29 6.98
C TRP A 136 -18.23 21.13 7.57
N GLN A 137 -18.11 21.07 8.93
CA GLN A 137 -16.83 20.81 9.61
C GLN A 137 -16.32 19.40 9.27
N MET A 138 -17.23 18.44 9.30
CA MET A 138 -16.90 17.07 8.89
C MET A 138 -16.56 16.96 7.41
N PHE A 139 -17.31 17.67 6.55
CA PHE A 139 -17.01 17.71 5.11
C PHE A 139 -15.61 18.28 4.85
N TYR A 140 -15.25 19.38 5.52
CA TYR A 140 -13.90 19.93 5.42
C TYR A 140 -12.83 18.91 5.85
N LEU A 141 -12.99 18.31 7.05
CA LEU A 141 -12.03 17.33 7.58
C LEU A 141 -11.86 16.13 6.64
N TYR A 142 -12.96 15.56 6.15
CA TYR A 142 -12.90 14.44 5.20
C TYR A 142 -12.24 14.85 3.88
N THR A 143 -12.52 16.03 3.38
CA THR A 143 -11.90 16.53 2.14
C THR A 143 -10.39 16.61 2.29
N VAL A 144 -9.88 17.28 3.33
CA VAL A 144 -8.42 17.43 3.52
C VAL A 144 -7.75 16.09 3.86
N LEU A 145 -8.43 15.21 4.58
CA LEU A 145 -7.93 13.87 4.90
C LEU A 145 -7.77 13.01 3.64
N TYR A 146 -8.78 13.00 2.77
CA TYR A 146 -8.75 12.19 1.55
C TYR A 146 -7.85 12.81 0.47
N VAL A 147 -7.74 14.14 0.40
CA VAL A 147 -6.71 14.83 -0.41
C VAL A 147 -5.31 14.41 0.03
N THR A 148 -5.06 14.33 1.34
CA THR A 148 -3.79 13.81 1.87
C THR A 148 -3.58 12.35 1.45
N GLY A 149 -4.58 11.48 1.60
CA GLY A 149 -4.51 10.09 1.15
C GLY A 149 -4.21 9.94 -0.34
N PHE A 150 -4.85 10.76 -1.18
CA PHE A 150 -4.59 10.81 -2.62
C PHE A 150 -3.18 11.34 -2.93
N GLY A 151 -2.69 12.33 -2.17
CA GLY A 151 -1.31 12.81 -2.29
C GLY A 151 -0.25 11.72 -2.08
N ALA A 152 -0.49 10.75 -1.19
CA ALA A 152 0.39 9.60 -1.00
C ALA A 152 0.47 8.66 -2.24
N ALA A 153 -0.54 8.69 -3.09
CA ALA A 153 -0.68 7.80 -4.26
C ALA A 153 0.49 7.88 -5.25
N GLY A 154 0.96 9.08 -5.54
CA GLY A 154 2.08 9.27 -6.47
C GLY A 154 3.45 9.10 -5.83
N ILE A 155 3.54 9.22 -4.51
CA ILE A 155 4.81 9.16 -3.78
C ILE A 155 5.29 7.70 -3.70
N ARG A 156 4.46 6.82 -3.14
CA ARG A 156 4.82 5.44 -2.80
C ARG A 156 5.37 4.59 -3.95
N PRO A 157 4.71 4.50 -5.12
CA PRO A 157 5.22 3.67 -6.20
C PRO A 157 6.43 4.30 -6.89
N CYS A 158 6.58 5.63 -6.81
CA CYS A 158 7.57 6.36 -7.56
C CYS A 158 8.89 6.57 -6.82
N VAL A 159 8.86 6.82 -5.50
CA VAL A 159 10.05 7.20 -4.72
C VAL A 159 11.10 6.10 -4.71
N SER A 160 10.72 4.85 -4.45
CA SER A 160 11.65 3.71 -4.43
C SER A 160 12.27 3.45 -5.79
N SER A 161 11.47 3.48 -6.85
CA SER A 161 11.93 3.27 -8.23
C SER A 161 12.74 4.46 -8.76
N PHE A 162 12.37 5.70 -8.41
CA PHE A 162 13.14 6.89 -8.74
C PHE A 162 14.50 6.90 -8.06
N GLY A 163 14.56 6.46 -6.80
CA GLY A 163 15.82 6.31 -6.07
C GLY A 163 16.74 5.25 -6.67
N ALA A 164 16.20 4.12 -7.09
CA ALA A 164 16.95 3.08 -7.79
C ALA A 164 17.51 3.58 -9.14
N ASP A 165 16.78 4.45 -9.85
CA ASP A 165 17.23 5.04 -11.12
C ASP A 165 18.43 6.00 -10.98
N GLN A 166 18.77 6.42 -9.75
CA GLN A 166 19.94 7.28 -9.52
C GLN A 166 21.26 6.53 -9.67
N PHE A 167 21.26 5.19 -9.66
CA PHE A 167 22.45 4.38 -9.82
C PHE A 167 22.66 3.94 -11.26
N ASP A 168 23.94 3.85 -11.67
CA ASP A 168 24.30 3.50 -13.05
C ASP A 168 24.25 1.97 -13.26
N GLU A 169 23.33 1.50 -14.11
CA GLU A 169 23.19 0.09 -14.47
C GLU A 169 24.43 -0.52 -15.14
N ARG A 170 25.33 0.32 -15.70
CA ARG A 170 26.56 -0.12 -16.35
C ARG A 170 27.72 -0.31 -15.37
N SER A 171 27.56 0.15 -14.13
CA SER A 171 28.58 0.00 -13.10
C SER A 171 28.72 -1.48 -12.70
N ARG A 172 29.95 -1.92 -12.50
CA ARG A 172 30.27 -3.28 -12.03
C ARG A 172 29.65 -3.57 -10.66
N ASP A 173 29.51 -2.53 -9.82
CA ASP A 173 29.00 -2.62 -8.45
C ASP A 173 27.50 -2.26 -8.35
N TYR A 174 26.78 -2.16 -9.49
CA TYR A 174 25.38 -1.74 -9.53
C TYR A 174 24.49 -2.52 -8.56
N LYS A 175 24.57 -3.86 -8.58
CA LYS A 175 23.76 -4.72 -7.69
C LYS A 175 24.02 -4.42 -6.22
N THR A 176 25.28 -4.29 -5.83
CA THR A 176 25.68 -3.99 -4.44
C THR A 176 25.18 -2.61 -3.99
N HIS A 177 25.24 -1.61 -4.87
CA HIS A 177 24.69 -0.28 -4.58
C HIS A 177 23.17 -0.31 -4.46
N LEU A 178 22.49 -1.07 -5.30
CA LEU A 178 21.04 -1.22 -5.29
C LEU A 178 20.56 -1.91 -4.01
N ASP A 179 21.22 -3.01 -3.59
CA ASP A 179 20.89 -3.71 -2.35
C ASP A 179 21.09 -2.82 -1.13
N ARG A 180 22.20 -2.05 -1.08
CA ARG A 180 22.45 -1.07 -0.02
C ARG A 180 21.41 0.05 -0.03
N PHE A 181 21.01 0.53 -1.22
CA PHE A 181 19.97 1.56 -1.36
C PHE A 181 18.65 1.08 -0.76
N PHE A 182 18.18 -0.11 -1.10
CA PHE A 182 16.93 -0.63 -0.53
C PHE A 182 17.01 -0.84 0.98
N ASN A 183 18.15 -1.26 1.51
CA ASN A 183 18.34 -1.37 2.96
C ASN A 183 18.19 -0.01 3.67
N PHE A 184 18.83 1.05 3.14
CA PHE A 184 18.67 2.41 3.69
C PHE A 184 17.28 2.98 3.46
N PHE A 185 16.63 2.63 2.35
CA PHE A 185 15.24 3.00 2.09
C PHE A 185 14.29 2.43 3.16
N TYR A 186 14.40 1.13 3.44
CA TYR A 186 13.64 0.49 4.53
C TYR A 186 13.97 1.06 5.90
N LEU A 187 15.22 1.40 6.15
CA LEU A 187 15.62 2.08 7.38
C LEU A 187 14.92 3.44 7.50
N SER A 188 14.83 4.22 6.43
CA SER A 188 14.12 5.50 6.41
C SER A 188 12.64 5.34 6.71
N VAL A 189 11.98 4.32 6.14
CA VAL A 189 10.58 3.95 6.43
C VAL A 189 10.41 3.65 7.93
N THR A 190 11.29 2.83 8.48
CA THR A 190 11.22 2.41 9.89
C THR A 190 11.44 3.58 10.85
N ILE A 191 12.42 4.44 10.56
CA ILE A 191 12.66 5.66 11.36
C ILE A 191 11.44 6.57 11.32
N GLY A 192 10.84 6.78 10.14
CA GLY A 192 9.62 7.56 9.99
C GLY A 192 8.47 7.02 10.85
N ALA A 193 8.25 5.71 10.85
CA ALA A 193 7.24 5.05 11.66
C ALA A 193 7.50 5.21 13.18
N ILE A 194 8.74 4.98 13.63
CA ILE A 194 9.11 5.12 15.05
C ILE A 194 8.89 6.56 15.52
N VAL A 195 9.33 7.56 14.74
CA VAL A 195 9.13 8.97 15.07
C VAL A 195 7.64 9.31 15.14
N ALA A 196 6.82 8.76 14.22
CA ALA A 196 5.36 8.94 14.23
C ALA A 196 4.72 8.42 15.52
N PHE A 197 5.05 7.19 15.92
CA PHE A 197 4.45 6.55 17.10
C PHE A 197 5.02 7.04 18.44
N THR A 198 6.13 7.75 18.44
CA THR A 198 6.78 8.24 19.65
C THR A 198 6.75 9.77 19.74
N ALA A 199 7.56 10.46 18.94
CA ALA A 199 7.74 11.91 19.02
C ALA A 199 6.45 12.67 18.68
N VAL A 200 5.73 12.29 17.61
CA VAL A 200 4.49 12.98 17.22
C VAL A 200 3.40 12.78 18.27
N VAL A 201 3.26 11.56 18.81
CA VAL A 201 2.31 11.28 19.91
C VAL A 201 2.69 12.06 21.17
N TYR A 202 3.99 12.15 21.49
CA TYR A 202 4.44 12.96 22.63
C TYR A 202 4.11 14.45 22.44
N ILE A 203 4.32 15.01 21.24
CA ILE A 203 3.95 16.40 20.92
C ILE A 203 2.43 16.58 21.07
N GLN A 204 1.63 15.63 20.59
CA GLN A 204 0.17 15.65 20.72
C GLN A 204 -0.27 15.77 22.19
N ILE A 205 0.32 14.96 23.07
CA ILE A 205 -0.04 14.94 24.50
C ILE A 205 0.40 16.22 25.22
N LYS A 206 1.58 16.76 24.90
CA LYS A 206 2.15 17.93 25.58
C LYS A 206 1.69 19.27 25.03
N ARG A 207 1.46 19.38 23.72
CA ARG A 207 1.17 20.64 23.01
C ARG A 207 -0.15 20.62 22.22
N GLY A 208 -0.86 19.49 22.24
CA GLY A 208 -2.16 19.34 21.57
C GLY A 208 -2.07 18.94 20.10
N TRP A 209 -3.25 18.76 19.52
CA TRP A 209 -3.45 18.20 18.18
C TRP A 209 -2.89 19.07 17.06
N GLY A 210 -3.08 20.40 17.14
CA GLY A 210 -2.58 21.32 16.12
C GLY A 210 -1.05 21.28 16.00
N SER A 211 -0.34 21.18 17.13
CA SER A 211 1.13 21.06 17.14
C SER A 211 1.59 19.71 16.59
N ALA A 212 0.85 18.62 16.86
CA ALA A 212 1.18 17.31 16.33
C ALA A 212 1.04 17.27 14.82
N PHE A 213 -0.12 17.65 14.29
CA PHE A 213 -0.35 17.68 12.84
C PHE A 213 0.53 18.74 12.14
N GLY A 214 0.75 19.88 12.80
CA GLY A 214 1.68 20.91 12.33
C GLY A 214 3.12 20.41 12.17
N SER A 215 3.60 19.57 13.10
CA SER A 215 4.92 18.96 13.00
C SER A 215 5.05 18.05 11.78
N LEU A 216 3.99 17.31 11.42
CA LEU A 216 3.93 16.49 10.19
C LEU A 216 3.97 17.36 8.94
N ALA A 217 3.19 18.45 8.91
CA ALA A 217 3.16 19.39 7.80
C ALA A 217 4.52 20.09 7.61
N ILE A 218 5.17 20.52 8.70
CA ILE A 218 6.50 21.14 8.66
C ILE A 218 7.54 20.14 8.13
N ALA A 219 7.56 18.91 8.65
CA ALA A 219 8.51 17.90 8.20
C ALA A 219 8.32 17.58 6.71
N MET A 220 7.08 17.47 6.25
CA MET A 220 6.79 17.26 4.82
C MET A 220 7.16 18.48 3.97
N GLY A 221 6.94 19.69 4.47
CA GLY A 221 7.34 20.93 3.80
C GLY A 221 8.86 21.03 3.64
N ILE A 222 9.62 20.75 4.70
CA ILE A 222 11.08 20.70 4.65
C ILE A 222 11.55 19.64 3.66
N SER A 223 10.97 18.45 3.72
CA SER A 223 11.28 17.35 2.81
C SER A 223 11.03 17.72 1.34
N ASN A 224 9.92 18.41 1.06
CA ASN A 224 9.60 18.91 -0.26
C ASN A 224 10.64 19.93 -0.76
N LEU A 225 11.02 20.88 0.07
CA LEU A 225 12.08 21.85 -0.26
C LEU A 225 13.40 21.13 -0.56
N VAL A 226 13.78 20.19 0.28
CA VAL A 226 15.00 19.37 0.09
C VAL A 226 14.93 18.59 -1.24
N PHE A 227 13.78 17.99 -1.55
CA PHE A 227 13.58 17.28 -2.82
C PHE A 227 13.74 18.22 -4.04
N PHE A 228 13.18 19.43 -4.00
CA PHE A 228 13.33 20.40 -5.08
C PHE A 228 14.75 20.96 -5.20
N ILE A 229 15.47 21.17 -4.11
CA ILE A 229 16.88 21.57 -4.11
C ILE A 229 17.75 20.48 -4.77
N GLY A 230 17.41 19.21 -4.60
CA GLY A 230 18.08 18.08 -5.24
C GLY A 230 17.85 17.95 -6.75
N THR A 231 16.92 18.71 -7.34
CA THR A 231 16.54 18.60 -8.76
C THR A 231 17.71 18.58 -9.76
N PRO A 232 18.73 19.45 -9.67
CA PRO A 232 19.85 19.42 -10.62
C PRO A 232 20.74 18.18 -10.48
N LEU A 233 20.64 17.43 -9.37
CA LEU A 233 21.45 16.24 -9.12
C LEU A 233 20.78 14.96 -9.62
N TYR A 234 19.47 14.99 -9.87
CA TYR A 234 18.72 13.78 -10.21
C TYR A 234 18.93 13.33 -11.65
N ARG A 235 18.95 12.03 -11.83
CA ARG A 235 18.85 11.36 -13.13
C ARG A 235 17.39 11.06 -13.42
N HIS A 236 16.95 11.43 -14.62
CA HIS A 236 15.58 11.22 -15.08
C HIS A 236 15.54 10.12 -16.14
N ARG A 237 14.47 9.36 -16.15
CA ARG A 237 14.12 8.43 -17.23
C ARG A 237 12.86 8.92 -17.91
N LEU A 238 12.86 8.91 -19.22
CA LEU A 238 11.68 9.23 -20.01
C LEU A 238 10.63 8.13 -19.85
N PRO A 239 9.33 8.48 -19.82
CA PRO A 239 8.26 7.52 -19.79
C PRO A 239 8.37 6.50 -20.93
N GLY A 240 8.36 5.21 -20.61
CA GLY A 240 8.54 4.12 -21.59
C GLY A 240 7.25 3.53 -22.13
N GLY A 241 6.10 4.10 -21.75
CA GLY A 241 4.76 3.53 -21.99
C GLY A 241 4.28 2.71 -20.80
N SER A 242 2.98 2.76 -20.54
CA SER A 242 2.38 2.11 -19.38
C SER A 242 2.09 0.64 -19.61
N PRO A 243 2.53 -0.27 -18.71
CA PRO A 243 2.10 -1.67 -18.69
C PRO A 243 0.57 -1.80 -18.56
N LEU A 244 -0.09 -0.93 -17.79
CA LEU A 244 -1.55 -0.92 -17.64
C LEU A 244 -2.27 -0.61 -18.96
N THR A 245 -1.73 0.29 -19.78
CA THR A 245 -2.28 0.54 -21.12
C THR A 245 -2.23 -0.71 -21.98
N ARG A 246 -1.14 -1.50 -21.92
CA ARG A 246 -1.04 -2.77 -22.67
C ARG A 246 -2.07 -3.79 -22.19
N VAL A 247 -2.26 -3.91 -20.88
CA VAL A 247 -3.32 -4.76 -20.31
C VAL A 247 -4.69 -4.33 -20.83
N ALA A 248 -4.99 -3.04 -20.81
CA ALA A 248 -6.25 -2.49 -21.32
C ALA A 248 -6.41 -2.78 -22.83
N GLN A 249 -5.35 -2.62 -23.64
CA GLN A 249 -5.36 -2.93 -25.07
C GLN A 249 -5.72 -4.39 -25.32
N VAL A 250 -5.09 -5.34 -24.62
CA VAL A 250 -5.39 -6.78 -24.75
C VAL A 250 -6.83 -7.09 -24.36
N LEU A 251 -7.33 -6.55 -23.23
CA LEU A 251 -8.70 -6.77 -22.78
C LEU A 251 -9.72 -6.20 -23.77
N VAL A 252 -9.51 -4.98 -24.28
CA VAL A 252 -10.39 -4.34 -25.26
C VAL A 252 -10.37 -5.09 -26.60
N ALA A 253 -9.19 -5.50 -27.08
CA ALA A 253 -9.05 -6.27 -28.31
C ALA A 253 -9.76 -7.64 -28.20
N ALA A 254 -9.57 -8.35 -27.08
CA ALA A 254 -10.25 -9.62 -26.80
C ALA A 254 -11.78 -9.44 -26.74
N PHE A 255 -12.25 -8.38 -26.06
CA PHE A 255 -13.68 -8.09 -25.96
C PHE A 255 -14.32 -7.73 -27.32
N ARG A 256 -13.63 -6.96 -28.16
CA ARG A 256 -14.09 -6.61 -29.50
C ARG A 256 -14.25 -7.87 -30.40
N LYS A 257 -13.38 -8.86 -30.21
CA LYS A 257 -13.39 -10.12 -30.97
C LYS A 257 -14.10 -11.27 -30.23
N ARG A 258 -14.91 -10.98 -29.20
CA ARG A 258 -15.57 -12.02 -28.39
C ARG A 258 -16.45 -12.98 -29.19
N ASN A 259 -17.07 -12.51 -30.27
CA ASN A 259 -17.96 -13.28 -31.12
C ASN A 259 -17.23 -14.09 -32.21
N VAL A 260 -15.93 -13.86 -32.43
CA VAL A 260 -15.14 -14.59 -33.41
C VAL A 260 -14.85 -16.00 -32.89
N SER A 261 -15.16 -17.04 -33.67
CA SER A 261 -14.86 -18.43 -33.34
C SER A 261 -13.50 -18.83 -33.91
N PHE A 262 -12.72 -19.61 -33.12
CA PHE A 262 -11.47 -20.20 -33.62
C PHE A 262 -11.67 -21.17 -34.80
N SER A 263 -12.91 -21.60 -35.07
CA SER A 263 -13.26 -22.53 -36.16
C SER A 263 -13.78 -21.83 -37.42
N SER A 264 -13.94 -20.49 -37.40
CA SER A 264 -14.68 -19.79 -38.48
C SER A 264 -13.91 -19.59 -39.77
N GLY A 265 -12.62 -19.94 -39.85
CA GLY A 265 -11.80 -19.69 -41.03
C GLY A 265 -11.60 -18.22 -41.41
N GLU A 266 -12.09 -17.30 -40.59
CA GLU A 266 -12.03 -15.85 -40.79
C GLU A 266 -10.70 -15.26 -40.35
N TYR A 267 -9.85 -16.02 -39.65
CA TYR A 267 -8.55 -15.56 -39.18
C TYR A 267 -7.39 -16.23 -39.91
N VAL A 268 -6.28 -15.54 -40.02
CA VAL A 268 -5.06 -16.01 -40.69
C VAL A 268 -4.16 -16.79 -39.72
N GLY A 269 -4.24 -16.48 -38.41
CA GLY A 269 -3.43 -17.05 -37.34
C GLY A 269 -3.30 -16.13 -36.13
N LEU A 270 -2.46 -16.52 -35.18
CA LEU A 270 -2.09 -15.68 -34.07
C LEU A 270 -0.96 -14.72 -34.48
N TYR A 271 -1.19 -13.45 -34.26
CA TYR A 271 -0.26 -12.39 -34.68
C TYR A 271 0.94 -12.32 -33.74
N GLU A 272 2.15 -12.42 -34.30
CA GLU A 272 3.40 -12.15 -33.61
C GLU A 272 4.41 -11.50 -34.57
N LEU A 273 5.32 -10.67 -34.04
CA LEU A 273 6.34 -10.04 -34.87
C LEU A 273 7.34 -11.07 -35.40
N PRO A 274 7.79 -10.94 -36.66
CA PRO A 274 8.78 -11.84 -37.26
C PRO A 274 10.14 -11.71 -36.56
N GLY A 275 10.94 -12.79 -36.52
CA GLY A 275 12.29 -12.81 -35.96
C GLY A 275 12.32 -12.92 -34.42
N LYS A 276 13.46 -12.53 -33.82
CA LYS A 276 13.69 -12.62 -32.36
C LYS A 276 13.23 -11.36 -31.59
N GLN A 277 12.79 -10.33 -32.28
CA GLN A 277 12.39 -9.06 -31.66
C GLN A 277 11.00 -9.18 -31.05
N SER A 278 10.84 -8.72 -29.80
CA SER A 278 9.54 -8.54 -29.15
C SER A 278 8.95 -7.17 -29.49
N ALA A 279 7.62 -7.08 -29.58
CA ALA A 279 6.90 -5.81 -29.65
C ALA A 279 7.17 -4.89 -28.45
N ILE A 280 7.64 -5.47 -27.35
CA ILE A 280 7.90 -4.79 -26.07
C ILE A 280 9.40 -4.62 -25.92
N LYS A 281 9.87 -3.35 -25.87
CA LYS A 281 11.28 -3.03 -25.66
C LYS A 281 11.78 -3.62 -24.33
N GLY A 282 12.84 -4.43 -24.39
CA GLY A 282 13.46 -5.03 -23.22
C GLY A 282 12.79 -6.32 -22.71
N SER A 283 11.75 -6.81 -23.35
CA SER A 283 11.12 -8.10 -23.03
C SER A 283 11.51 -9.17 -24.05
N ARG A 284 11.55 -10.44 -23.60
CA ARG A 284 11.72 -11.61 -24.46
C ARG A 284 10.36 -12.07 -25.00
N LYS A 285 10.34 -12.70 -26.15
CA LYS A 285 9.13 -13.38 -26.63
C LYS A 285 8.72 -14.49 -25.67
N ILE A 286 7.42 -14.56 -25.41
CA ILE A 286 6.81 -15.57 -24.56
C ILE A 286 6.12 -16.59 -25.47
N VAL A 287 6.32 -17.88 -25.20
CA VAL A 287 5.70 -18.97 -25.94
C VAL A 287 4.21 -19.01 -25.58
N HIS A 288 3.36 -19.24 -26.60
CA HIS A 288 1.92 -19.36 -26.42
C HIS A 288 1.55 -20.52 -25.50
N THR A 289 0.57 -20.27 -24.63
CA THR A 289 -0.02 -21.26 -23.72
C THR A 289 -1.52 -21.39 -23.98
N ASP A 290 -2.08 -22.58 -23.74
CA ASP A 290 -3.52 -22.85 -23.92
C ASP A 290 -4.41 -22.33 -22.79
N ASP A 291 -3.82 -21.70 -21.77
CA ASP A 291 -4.57 -21.10 -20.66
C ASP A 291 -5.32 -19.86 -21.11
N PHE A 292 -6.48 -19.60 -20.51
CA PHE A 292 -7.28 -18.39 -20.79
C PHE A 292 -7.48 -18.10 -22.30
N ARG A 293 -7.87 -19.09 -23.08
CA ARG A 293 -8.11 -18.99 -24.55
C ARG A 293 -9.00 -17.80 -24.96
N CYS A 294 -9.85 -17.31 -24.07
CA CYS A 294 -10.64 -16.10 -24.34
C CYS A 294 -9.79 -14.87 -24.62
N LEU A 295 -8.59 -14.77 -24.02
CA LEU A 295 -7.65 -13.67 -24.25
C LEU A 295 -6.89 -13.82 -25.57
N ASP A 296 -6.72 -15.04 -26.09
CA ASP A 296 -6.06 -15.28 -27.39
C ASP A 296 -6.79 -14.61 -28.56
N LYS A 297 -8.09 -14.33 -28.38
CA LYS A 297 -8.86 -13.55 -29.34
C LYS A 297 -8.26 -12.17 -29.61
N ALA A 298 -7.52 -11.58 -28.68
CA ALA A 298 -6.81 -10.32 -28.89
C ALA A 298 -5.71 -10.45 -29.96
N ALA A 299 -5.10 -11.62 -30.09
CA ALA A 299 -4.03 -11.89 -31.05
C ALA A 299 -4.53 -12.52 -32.38
N LEU A 300 -5.84 -12.76 -32.52
CA LEU A 300 -6.40 -13.26 -33.81
C LEU A 300 -6.28 -12.20 -34.89
N GLN A 301 -5.52 -12.49 -35.92
CA GLN A 301 -5.42 -11.64 -37.12
C GLN A 301 -6.58 -11.94 -38.07
N LEU A 302 -7.50 -11.00 -38.19
CA LEU A 302 -8.62 -11.09 -39.12
C LEU A 302 -8.18 -10.62 -40.51
N LYS A 303 -8.83 -11.15 -41.58
CA LYS A 303 -8.58 -10.73 -42.97
C LYS A 303 -8.81 -9.21 -43.17
N GLU A 304 -9.65 -8.60 -42.33
CA GLU A 304 -9.97 -7.18 -42.36
C GLU A 304 -8.93 -6.31 -41.61
N ASP A 305 -8.05 -6.92 -40.83
CA ASP A 305 -7.00 -6.20 -40.10
C ASP A 305 -5.90 -5.83 -41.13
N GLY A 306 -5.83 -4.60 -41.57
CA GLY A 306 -4.85 -4.11 -42.55
C GLY A 306 -3.39 -4.31 -42.14
N ALA A 307 -2.43 -3.84 -42.93
CA ALA A 307 -0.98 -4.02 -42.71
C ALA A 307 -0.46 -3.39 -41.42
N ALA A 308 -1.15 -2.40 -40.86
CA ALA A 308 -0.78 -1.71 -39.58
C ALA A 308 -2.02 -1.56 -38.68
N PRO A 309 -2.49 -2.64 -38.06
CA PRO A 309 -3.66 -2.57 -37.20
C PRO A 309 -3.40 -1.78 -35.92
N SER A 310 -4.46 -1.12 -35.41
CA SER A 310 -4.40 -0.41 -34.13
C SER A 310 -4.07 -1.39 -32.98
N PRO A 311 -3.20 -1.01 -32.03
CA PRO A 311 -2.93 -1.81 -30.83
C PRO A 311 -4.18 -2.12 -29.99
N TRP A 312 -5.25 -1.35 -30.13
CA TRP A 312 -6.55 -1.57 -29.49
C TRP A 312 -7.43 -2.59 -30.21
N ARG A 313 -6.98 -3.10 -31.34
CA ARG A 313 -7.70 -4.10 -32.15
C ARG A 313 -6.92 -5.41 -32.31
N LEU A 314 -5.60 -5.32 -32.46
CA LEU A 314 -4.74 -6.49 -32.62
C LEU A 314 -3.50 -6.35 -31.73
N CYS A 315 -3.28 -7.35 -30.87
CA CYS A 315 -2.12 -7.45 -29.98
C CYS A 315 -1.24 -8.64 -30.40
N THR A 316 0.04 -8.62 -30.03
CA THR A 316 0.93 -9.76 -30.25
C THR A 316 0.66 -10.88 -29.23
N VAL A 317 1.00 -12.12 -29.60
CA VAL A 317 0.94 -13.28 -28.68
C VAL A 317 1.70 -12.98 -27.38
N THR A 318 2.89 -12.39 -27.48
CA THR A 318 3.70 -12.01 -26.32
C THR A 318 2.94 -11.08 -25.37
N GLN A 319 2.22 -10.06 -25.88
CA GLN A 319 1.40 -9.16 -25.05
C GLN A 319 0.23 -9.88 -24.39
N VAL A 320 -0.41 -10.81 -25.09
CA VAL A 320 -1.50 -11.61 -24.54
C VAL A 320 -0.99 -12.53 -23.43
N GLU A 321 0.14 -13.20 -23.65
CA GLU A 321 0.75 -14.09 -22.65
C GLU A 321 1.20 -13.34 -21.40
N GLU A 322 1.71 -12.09 -21.53
CA GLU A 322 2.00 -11.25 -20.36
C GLU A 322 0.74 -11.01 -19.51
N VAL A 323 -0.41 -10.73 -20.16
CA VAL A 323 -1.68 -10.53 -19.44
C VAL A 323 -2.17 -11.82 -18.80
N LYS A 324 -2.03 -12.97 -19.49
CA LYS A 324 -2.39 -14.28 -18.92
C LYS A 324 -1.58 -14.60 -17.65
N ILE A 325 -0.28 -14.30 -17.65
CA ILE A 325 0.58 -14.46 -16.46
C ILE A 325 0.06 -13.59 -15.33
N LEU A 326 -0.26 -12.31 -15.59
CA LEU A 326 -0.81 -11.41 -14.58
C LEU A 326 -2.13 -11.93 -13.99
N VAL A 327 -3.02 -12.47 -14.81
CA VAL A 327 -4.29 -13.06 -14.35
C VAL A 327 -4.04 -14.28 -13.45
N LYS A 328 -3.04 -15.12 -13.79
CA LYS A 328 -2.65 -16.27 -12.95
C LYS A 328 -2.11 -15.87 -11.58
N LEU A 329 -1.51 -14.69 -11.48
CA LEU A 329 -0.98 -14.18 -10.21
C LEU A 329 -2.07 -13.70 -9.24
N LEU A 330 -3.25 -13.28 -9.72
CA LEU A 330 -4.31 -12.64 -8.93
C LEU A 330 -4.78 -13.41 -7.69
N PRO A 331 -4.91 -14.75 -7.67
CA PRO A 331 -5.41 -15.45 -6.49
C PRO A 331 -4.55 -15.28 -5.24
N ILE A 332 -3.25 -15.14 -5.39
CA ILE A 332 -2.32 -15.02 -4.26
C ILE A 332 -2.44 -13.66 -3.56
N PRO A 333 -2.33 -12.50 -4.26
CA PRO A 333 -2.61 -11.20 -3.64
C PRO A 333 -4.02 -11.09 -3.06
N ALA A 334 -5.02 -11.71 -3.69
CA ALA A 334 -6.40 -11.72 -3.17
C ALA A 334 -6.48 -12.32 -1.77
N CYS A 335 -5.70 -13.37 -1.47
CA CYS A 335 -5.62 -13.94 -0.13
C CYS A 335 -4.97 -13.00 0.91
N THR A 336 -4.23 -11.97 0.48
CA THR A 336 -3.64 -11.00 1.41
C THR A 336 -4.59 -9.86 1.79
N ILE A 337 -5.75 -9.75 1.16
CA ILE A 337 -6.78 -8.75 1.49
C ILE A 337 -7.23 -8.90 2.95
N ILE A 338 -7.46 -10.13 3.40
CA ILE A 338 -7.88 -10.40 4.78
C ILE A 338 -6.78 -10.02 5.79
N LEU A 339 -5.52 -10.30 5.49
CA LEU A 339 -4.42 -9.83 6.33
C LEU A 339 -4.39 -8.30 6.41
N SER A 340 -4.55 -7.61 5.28
CA SER A 340 -4.58 -6.14 5.24
C SER A 340 -5.77 -5.56 6.02
N LEU A 341 -6.92 -6.25 6.00
CA LEU A 341 -8.07 -5.90 6.82
C LEU A 341 -7.72 -6.00 8.31
N ILE A 342 -7.09 -7.10 8.72
CA ILE A 342 -6.66 -7.31 10.11
C ILE A 342 -5.65 -6.24 10.54
N LEU A 343 -4.63 -5.98 9.73
CA LEU A 343 -3.64 -4.93 9.99
C LEU A 343 -4.30 -3.56 10.20
N THR A 344 -5.30 -3.26 9.39
CA THR A 344 -6.07 -2.01 9.48
C THR A 344 -6.86 -1.94 10.79
N GLU A 345 -7.52 -3.02 11.20
CA GLU A 345 -8.24 -3.08 12.46
C GLU A 345 -7.31 -2.94 13.67
N PHE A 346 -6.13 -3.56 13.61
CA PHE A 346 -5.10 -3.38 14.64
C PHE A 346 -4.57 -1.95 14.71
N LEU A 347 -4.55 -1.23 13.61
CA LEU A 347 -4.07 0.16 13.58
C LEU A 347 -5.14 1.15 14.07
N THR A 348 -6.41 0.82 13.95
CA THR A 348 -7.53 1.72 14.24
C THR A 348 -8.35 1.30 15.46
N LEU A 349 -9.07 0.19 15.44
CA LEU A 349 -9.93 -0.24 16.55
C LEU A 349 -9.16 -0.73 17.78
N SER A 350 -7.98 -1.30 17.60
CA SER A 350 -7.18 -1.74 18.74
C SER A 350 -6.70 -0.56 19.62
N VAL A 351 -6.67 0.65 19.09
CA VAL A 351 -6.43 1.86 19.90
C VAL A 351 -7.52 2.00 20.98
N GLN A 352 -8.78 1.71 20.64
CA GLN A 352 -9.86 1.70 21.63
C GLN A 352 -9.65 0.63 22.71
N GLN A 353 -9.24 -0.57 22.32
CA GLN A 353 -8.90 -1.64 23.27
C GLN A 353 -7.73 -1.23 24.18
N ALA A 354 -6.74 -0.54 23.64
CA ALA A 354 -5.58 -0.13 24.41
C ALA A 354 -5.90 0.83 25.56
N TYR A 355 -7.03 1.57 25.51
CA TYR A 355 -7.51 2.37 26.65
C TYR A 355 -7.90 1.55 27.86
N THR A 356 -8.19 0.26 27.70
CA THR A 356 -8.53 -0.66 28.82
C THR A 356 -7.32 -1.44 29.32
N LEU A 357 -6.19 -1.39 28.62
CA LEU A 357 -4.97 -2.10 29.00
C LEU A 357 -4.19 -1.32 30.08
N ASN A 358 -3.45 -2.07 30.89
CA ASN A 358 -2.47 -1.45 31.78
C ASN A 358 -1.24 -1.04 30.96
N THR A 359 -1.11 0.27 30.72
CA THR A 359 -0.03 0.85 29.92
C THR A 359 1.25 1.15 30.70
N HIS A 360 1.38 0.67 31.94
CA HIS A 360 2.58 0.84 32.72
C HIS A 360 3.61 -0.26 32.42
N ILE A 361 4.81 0.16 32.01
CA ILE A 361 5.99 -0.71 31.92
C ILE A 361 6.96 -0.27 33.01
N GLY A 362 6.91 -0.96 34.15
CA GLY A 362 7.65 -0.53 35.34
C GLY A 362 7.18 0.84 35.82
N ARG A 363 8.07 1.84 35.78
CA ARG A 363 7.76 3.24 36.16
C ARG A 363 7.28 4.10 34.99
N LEU A 364 7.36 3.60 33.77
CA LEU A 364 7.00 4.33 32.57
C LEU A 364 5.53 4.09 32.23
N LYS A 365 4.75 5.16 32.08
CA LYS A 365 3.38 5.10 31.54
C LYS A 365 3.42 5.42 30.04
N LEU A 366 3.10 4.46 29.21
CA LEU A 366 3.01 4.65 27.77
C LEU A 366 1.66 5.25 27.40
N PRO A 367 1.63 6.25 26.51
CA PRO A 367 0.39 6.68 25.88
C PRO A 367 -0.26 5.56 25.07
N VAL A 368 -1.58 5.46 25.12
CA VAL A 368 -2.34 4.44 24.41
C VAL A 368 -2.10 4.47 22.89
N THR A 369 -2.01 5.67 22.35
CA THR A 369 -1.74 5.89 20.91
C THR A 369 -0.34 5.47 20.45
N CYS A 370 0.57 5.14 21.40
CA CYS A 370 1.88 4.56 21.08
C CYS A 370 1.85 3.03 20.88
N MET A 371 0.75 2.34 21.18
CA MET A 371 0.68 0.86 21.08
C MET A 371 1.08 0.31 19.70
N PRO A 372 0.79 0.94 18.57
CA PRO A 372 1.27 0.49 17.26
C PRO A 372 2.80 0.50 17.07
N VAL A 373 3.56 1.04 18.03
CA VAL A 373 5.03 0.92 18.02
C VAL A 373 5.50 -0.53 18.17
N PHE A 374 4.74 -1.37 18.90
CA PHE A 374 5.13 -2.76 19.13
C PHE A 374 5.16 -3.62 17.86
N PRO A 375 4.14 -3.59 16.98
CA PRO A 375 4.26 -4.18 15.65
C PRO A 375 5.47 -3.65 14.88
N GLY A 376 5.70 -2.33 14.86
CA GLY A 376 6.84 -1.72 14.16
C GLY A 376 8.19 -2.20 14.69
N LEU A 377 8.37 -2.29 16.00
CA LEU A 377 9.58 -2.86 16.61
C LEU A 377 9.73 -4.35 16.29
N SER A 378 8.63 -5.11 16.28
CA SER A 378 8.64 -6.52 15.89
C SER A 378 9.08 -6.69 14.43
N ILE A 379 8.60 -5.85 13.52
CA ILE A 379 9.02 -5.85 12.11
C ILE A 379 10.52 -5.62 12.02
N PHE A 380 11.04 -4.61 12.71
CA PHE A 380 12.48 -4.29 12.71
C PHE A 380 13.34 -5.44 13.23
N LEU A 381 12.96 -6.04 14.36
CA LEU A 381 13.66 -7.18 14.96
C LEU A 381 13.60 -8.41 14.05
N ILE A 382 12.42 -8.73 13.55
CA ILE A 382 12.21 -9.92 12.72
C ILE A 382 12.92 -9.79 11.37
N LEU A 383 12.94 -8.63 10.73
CA LEU A 383 13.71 -8.41 9.50
C LEU A 383 15.20 -8.64 9.73
N SER A 384 15.74 -8.16 10.85
CA SER A 384 17.14 -8.36 11.21
C SER A 384 17.45 -9.86 11.48
N LEU A 385 16.58 -10.53 12.22
CA LEU A 385 16.72 -11.97 12.55
C LEU A 385 16.43 -12.87 11.35
N TYR A 386 15.58 -12.45 10.44
CA TYR A 386 15.19 -13.19 9.25
C TYR A 386 16.41 -13.52 8.38
N TYR A 387 17.17 -12.51 8.00
CA TYR A 387 18.35 -12.70 7.17
C TYR A 387 19.54 -13.33 7.93
N SER A 388 19.67 -13.05 9.22
CA SER A 388 20.79 -13.52 10.04
C SER A 388 20.61 -14.95 10.55
N ILE A 389 19.39 -15.37 10.87
CA ILE A 389 19.09 -16.64 11.55
C ILE A 389 18.15 -17.50 10.72
N PHE A 390 16.98 -17.00 10.32
CA PHE A 390 15.96 -17.81 9.67
C PHE A 390 16.41 -18.35 8.31
N VAL A 391 16.94 -17.50 7.44
CA VAL A 391 17.38 -17.92 6.10
C VAL A 391 18.52 -18.96 6.16
N PRO A 392 19.60 -18.79 6.96
CA PRO A 392 20.65 -19.80 7.05
C PRO A 392 20.16 -21.16 7.59
N ILE A 393 19.32 -21.15 8.63
CA ILE A 393 18.79 -22.38 9.21
C ILE A 393 17.83 -23.07 8.23
N SER A 394 16.87 -22.33 7.69
CA SER A 394 15.90 -22.84 6.75
C SER A 394 16.54 -23.35 5.47
N ARG A 395 17.59 -22.69 4.97
CA ARG A 395 18.38 -23.15 3.82
C ARG A 395 19.05 -24.50 4.06
N ARG A 396 19.52 -24.76 5.29
CA ARG A 396 20.12 -26.08 5.64
C ARG A 396 19.08 -27.20 5.64
N ILE A 397 17.84 -26.88 5.98
CA ILE A 397 16.75 -27.87 6.08
C ILE A 397 16.08 -28.11 4.73
N THR A 398 15.80 -27.04 3.97
CA THR A 398 15.00 -27.08 2.72
C THR A 398 15.86 -27.20 1.47
N GLY A 399 17.14 -26.86 1.54
CA GLY A 399 18.04 -26.75 0.36
C GLY A 399 17.74 -25.55 -0.56
N HIS A 400 16.70 -24.74 -0.25
CA HIS A 400 16.32 -23.61 -1.07
C HIS A 400 17.23 -22.38 -0.80
N PRO A 401 17.69 -21.62 -1.83
CA PRO A 401 18.63 -20.49 -1.66
C PRO A 401 18.16 -19.45 -0.65
N HIS A 402 16.87 -19.17 -0.60
CA HIS A 402 16.24 -18.21 0.29
C HIS A 402 15.60 -18.85 1.54
N GLY A 403 15.89 -20.11 1.83
CA GLY A 403 15.41 -20.85 2.99
C GLY A 403 14.01 -21.43 2.84
N ALA A 404 13.05 -20.64 2.40
CA ALA A 404 11.66 -21.04 2.12
C ALA A 404 11.20 -20.43 0.80
N SER A 405 10.32 -21.11 0.06
CA SER A 405 9.73 -20.52 -1.15
C SER A 405 8.86 -19.31 -0.80
N GLN A 406 8.64 -18.42 -1.76
CA GLN A 406 7.85 -17.20 -1.55
C GLN A 406 6.44 -17.53 -1.04
N LEU A 407 5.78 -18.52 -1.64
CA LEU A 407 4.45 -18.96 -1.21
C LEU A 407 4.46 -19.58 0.20
N GLN A 408 5.51 -20.33 0.57
CA GLN A 408 5.66 -20.84 1.94
C GLN A 408 5.77 -19.69 2.94
N ARG A 409 6.51 -18.62 2.61
CA ARG A 409 6.62 -17.44 3.48
C ARG A 409 5.27 -16.73 3.63
N VAL A 410 4.55 -16.51 2.54
CA VAL A 410 3.19 -15.95 2.60
C VAL A 410 2.28 -16.83 3.49
N GLY A 411 2.35 -18.15 3.34
CA GLY A 411 1.60 -19.10 4.15
C GLY A 411 1.94 -19.01 5.66
N ILE A 412 3.23 -18.93 6.01
CA ILE A 412 3.66 -18.71 7.41
C ILE A 412 3.09 -17.40 7.94
N GLY A 413 3.17 -16.32 7.18
CA GLY A 413 2.61 -15.02 7.57
C GLY A 413 1.11 -15.09 7.83
N LEU A 414 0.34 -15.72 6.95
CA LEU A 414 -1.10 -15.93 7.14
C LEU A 414 -1.42 -16.82 8.34
N ALA A 415 -0.65 -17.87 8.60
CA ALA A 415 -0.82 -18.71 9.78
C ALA A 415 -0.53 -17.94 11.09
N VAL A 416 0.54 -17.15 11.13
CA VAL A 416 0.86 -16.29 12.28
C VAL A 416 -0.20 -15.22 12.49
N SER A 417 -0.82 -14.69 11.42
CA SER A 417 -1.92 -13.73 11.54
C SER A 417 -3.14 -14.31 12.26
N ILE A 418 -3.45 -15.60 12.05
CA ILE A 418 -4.53 -16.29 12.78
C ILE A 418 -4.25 -16.28 14.28
N LEU A 419 -3.03 -16.64 14.70
CA LEU A 419 -2.61 -16.62 16.10
C LEU A 419 -2.63 -15.21 16.68
N SER A 420 -2.21 -14.21 15.89
CA SER A 420 -2.22 -12.81 16.29
C SER A 420 -3.62 -12.32 16.62
N VAL A 421 -4.60 -12.65 15.79
CA VAL A 421 -6.01 -12.25 16.01
C VAL A 421 -6.63 -13.00 17.17
N ALA A 422 -6.40 -14.33 17.27
CA ALA A 422 -6.93 -15.16 18.36
C ALA A 422 -6.45 -14.72 19.75
N TRP A 423 -5.23 -14.17 19.85
CA TRP A 423 -4.65 -13.68 21.11
C TRP A 423 -4.57 -12.16 21.23
N ALA A 424 -5.11 -11.42 20.25
CA ALA A 424 -5.00 -9.97 20.15
C ALA A 424 -3.53 -9.47 20.32
N GLY A 425 -2.58 -10.22 19.74
CA GLY A 425 -1.14 -10.04 19.97
C GLY A 425 -0.50 -9.03 19.04
N TYR A 426 -0.20 -7.83 19.53
CA TYR A 426 0.44 -6.76 18.76
C TYR A 426 1.78 -7.13 18.11
N CYS A 427 2.62 -7.90 18.80
CA CYS A 427 3.90 -8.33 18.26
C CYS A 427 3.76 -9.37 17.15
N LEU A 428 2.80 -10.28 17.29
CA LEU A 428 2.57 -11.35 16.32
C LEU A 428 2.09 -10.80 14.98
N ILE A 429 1.31 -9.71 14.98
CA ILE A 429 0.84 -9.10 13.73
C ILE A 429 2.00 -8.52 12.92
N GLY A 430 3.01 -7.92 13.57
CA GLY A 430 4.22 -7.47 12.90
C GLY A 430 5.03 -8.62 12.27
N ILE A 431 5.10 -9.76 12.96
CA ILE A 431 5.73 -10.97 12.40
C ILE A 431 4.95 -11.46 11.16
N ALA A 432 3.62 -11.53 11.26
CA ALA A 432 2.75 -11.93 10.16
C ALA A 432 2.93 -11.03 8.94
N GLU A 433 3.03 -9.72 9.17
CA GLU A 433 3.23 -8.71 8.12
C GLU A 433 4.53 -8.93 7.37
N VAL A 434 5.65 -9.12 8.07
CA VAL A 434 6.97 -9.35 7.45
C VAL A 434 6.93 -10.58 6.55
N PHE A 435 6.50 -11.73 7.08
CA PHE A 435 6.50 -12.97 6.31
C PHE A 435 5.56 -12.91 5.12
N CYS A 436 4.37 -12.34 5.28
CA CYS A 436 3.38 -12.28 4.22
C CYS A 436 3.74 -11.24 3.16
N ILE A 437 4.03 -9.98 3.54
CA ILE A 437 4.23 -8.90 2.57
C ILE A 437 5.57 -9.03 1.85
N VAL A 438 6.66 -9.36 2.57
CA VAL A 438 7.95 -9.59 1.91
C VAL A 438 7.87 -10.79 0.96
N GLY A 439 7.26 -11.90 1.41
CA GLY A 439 7.05 -13.08 0.56
C GLY A 439 6.17 -12.79 -0.66
N LEU A 440 5.11 -12.01 -0.49
CA LEU A 440 4.23 -11.60 -1.59
C LEU A 440 4.94 -10.71 -2.60
N LEU A 441 5.66 -9.69 -2.16
CA LEU A 441 6.36 -8.76 -3.06
C LEU A 441 7.44 -9.47 -3.87
N GLU A 442 8.19 -10.37 -3.23
CA GLU A 442 9.20 -11.19 -3.92
C GLU A 442 8.56 -12.14 -4.93
N PHE A 443 7.46 -12.82 -4.55
CA PHE A 443 6.68 -13.65 -5.45
C PHE A 443 6.18 -12.88 -6.67
N LEU A 444 5.57 -11.73 -6.47
CA LEU A 444 5.06 -10.90 -7.54
C LEU A 444 6.17 -10.33 -8.44
N TYR A 445 7.35 -10.06 -7.88
CA TYR A 445 8.49 -9.57 -8.63
C TYR A 445 9.13 -10.64 -9.51
N GLU A 446 9.27 -11.87 -9.00
CA GLU A 446 9.91 -12.97 -9.72
C GLU A 446 8.99 -13.58 -10.79
N GLU A 447 7.70 -13.75 -10.49
CA GLU A 447 6.74 -14.39 -11.38
C GLU A 447 6.15 -13.44 -12.43
N ALA A 448 6.15 -12.12 -12.18
CA ALA A 448 5.67 -11.16 -13.17
C ALA A 448 6.61 -11.05 -14.38
N PRO A 449 6.08 -10.85 -15.60
CA PRO A 449 6.88 -10.55 -16.78
C PRO A 449 7.79 -9.33 -16.55
N ASP A 450 9.01 -9.34 -17.08
CA ASP A 450 10.01 -8.28 -16.88
C ASP A 450 9.48 -6.87 -17.16
N ALA A 451 8.66 -6.74 -18.21
CA ALA A 451 8.05 -5.47 -18.60
C ALA A 451 6.83 -5.07 -17.76
N MET A 452 6.35 -5.95 -16.86
CA MET A 452 5.13 -5.75 -16.05
C MET A 452 5.35 -5.88 -14.54
N ARG A 453 6.60 -5.84 -14.05
CA ARG A 453 6.95 -5.92 -12.63
C ARG A 453 6.29 -4.82 -11.78
N SER A 454 6.07 -3.64 -12.37
CA SER A 454 5.33 -2.54 -11.70
C SER A 454 3.88 -2.90 -11.38
N ILE A 455 3.25 -3.77 -12.18
CA ILE A 455 1.89 -4.26 -11.92
C ILE A 455 1.88 -5.23 -10.72
N GLY A 456 2.96 -5.99 -10.51
CA GLY A 456 3.09 -6.84 -9.33
C GLY A 456 3.00 -6.02 -8.04
N SER A 457 3.78 -4.95 -7.91
CA SER A 457 3.69 -4.05 -6.75
C SER A 457 2.33 -3.37 -6.63
N ALA A 458 1.68 -3.06 -7.77
CA ALA A 458 0.33 -2.51 -7.80
C ALA A 458 -0.71 -3.49 -7.25
N TYR A 459 -0.59 -4.80 -7.50
CA TYR A 459 -1.48 -5.81 -6.93
C TYR A 459 -1.41 -5.84 -5.40
N ALA A 460 -0.20 -5.78 -4.84
CA ALA A 460 -0.03 -5.71 -3.39
C ALA A 460 -0.68 -4.45 -2.80
N ALA A 461 -0.51 -3.30 -3.45
CA ALA A 461 -1.12 -2.04 -3.02
C ALA A 461 -2.65 -2.06 -3.12
N VAL A 462 -3.21 -2.61 -4.20
CA VAL A 462 -4.67 -2.77 -4.36
C VAL A 462 -5.22 -3.72 -3.31
N ALA A 463 -4.58 -4.87 -3.07
CA ALA A 463 -5.00 -5.81 -2.03
C ALA A 463 -4.99 -5.15 -0.65
N GLY A 464 -3.95 -4.35 -0.34
CA GLY A 464 -3.89 -3.53 0.87
C GLY A 464 -5.05 -2.54 0.98
N GLY A 465 -5.32 -1.79 -0.09
CA GLY A 465 -6.43 -0.83 -0.14
C GLY A 465 -7.81 -1.50 0.00
N LEU A 466 -8.03 -2.62 -0.68
CA LEU A 466 -9.26 -3.41 -0.54
C LEU A 466 -9.45 -3.95 0.88
N GLY A 467 -8.36 -4.35 1.55
CA GLY A 467 -8.40 -4.74 2.97
C GLY A 467 -8.88 -3.60 3.86
N CYS A 468 -8.36 -2.38 3.66
CA CYS A 468 -8.77 -1.20 4.41
C CYS A 468 -10.26 -0.84 4.18
N PHE A 469 -10.73 -0.88 2.93
CA PHE A 469 -12.16 -0.67 2.64
C PHE A 469 -13.01 -1.82 3.18
N GLY A 470 -12.50 -3.06 3.13
CA GLY A 470 -13.12 -4.24 3.73
C GLY A 470 -13.34 -4.08 5.23
N ALA A 471 -12.37 -3.50 5.95
CA ALA A 471 -12.50 -3.17 7.38
C ALA A 471 -13.65 -2.17 7.62
N THR A 472 -13.74 -1.10 6.82
CA THR A 472 -14.86 -0.14 6.89
C THR A 472 -16.22 -0.81 6.65
N ILE A 473 -16.32 -1.68 5.65
CA ILE A 473 -17.55 -2.39 5.32
C ILE A 473 -17.92 -3.34 6.47
N LEU A 474 -16.95 -4.13 6.97
CA LEU A 474 -17.16 -5.05 8.07
C LEU A 474 -17.67 -4.33 9.32
N ASN A 475 -17.01 -3.26 9.73
CA ASN A 475 -17.41 -2.44 10.88
C ASN A 475 -18.82 -1.86 10.71
N SER A 476 -19.16 -1.41 9.51
CA SER A 476 -20.49 -0.88 9.20
C SER A 476 -21.56 -1.95 9.28
N ILE A 477 -21.30 -3.15 8.76
CA ILE A 477 -22.19 -4.31 8.83
C ILE A 477 -22.40 -4.74 10.28
N ILE A 478 -21.33 -4.90 11.05
CA ILE A 478 -21.41 -5.29 12.47
C ILE A 478 -22.25 -4.29 13.24
N LYS A 479 -22.00 -2.99 13.05
CA LYS A 479 -22.76 -1.93 13.72
C LYS A 479 -24.24 -1.94 13.32
N SER A 480 -24.55 -2.21 12.05
CA SER A 480 -25.93 -2.28 11.56
C SER A 480 -26.69 -3.48 12.11
N ILE A 481 -26.05 -4.65 12.21
CA ILE A 481 -26.71 -5.90 12.64
C ILE A 481 -26.80 -5.97 14.17
N THR A 482 -25.76 -5.53 14.88
CA THR A 482 -25.69 -5.70 16.34
C THR A 482 -26.18 -4.50 17.14
N GLY A 483 -26.36 -3.33 16.51
CA GLY A 483 -26.90 -2.12 17.13
C GLY A 483 -28.41 -2.09 17.06
N ASP A 484 -29.11 -2.52 18.10
CA ASP A 484 -30.57 -2.38 18.17
C ASP A 484 -30.95 -1.01 18.74
N ARG A 485 -31.66 -0.21 17.95
CA ARG A 485 -32.15 1.11 18.35
C ARG A 485 -33.28 1.06 19.38
N GLN A 486 -33.96 -0.08 19.50
CA GLN A 486 -35.16 -0.23 20.36
C GLN A 486 -34.91 -0.99 21.66
N GLN A 487 -33.89 -1.82 21.70
CA GLN A 487 -33.61 -2.71 22.85
C GLN A 487 -32.25 -2.39 23.43
N MET A 488 -32.00 -1.43 24.18
CA MET A 488 -30.83 -1.16 25.06
C MET A 488 -29.59 -2.12 24.97
N HIS A 489 -29.43 -2.88 23.87
CA HIS A 489 -28.26 -3.72 23.62
C HIS A 489 -27.22 -2.93 22.82
N PRO A 490 -26.07 -2.63 23.42
CA PRO A 490 -25.01 -1.93 22.72
C PRO A 490 -24.42 -2.81 21.60
N SER A 491 -24.11 -2.18 20.46
CA SER A 491 -23.41 -2.86 19.36
C SER A 491 -22.10 -3.52 19.84
N TRP A 492 -21.62 -4.54 19.16
CA TRP A 492 -20.30 -5.12 19.43
C TRP A 492 -19.21 -4.03 19.40
N LEU A 493 -19.33 -3.06 18.52
CA LEU A 493 -18.45 -1.90 18.41
C LEU A 493 -19.00 -0.72 19.22
N SER A 494 -19.35 -0.94 20.47
CA SER A 494 -19.81 0.09 21.38
C SER A 494 -18.69 1.09 21.68
N GLN A 495 -19.09 2.34 21.97
CA GLN A 495 -18.16 3.40 22.37
C GLN A 495 -17.46 3.08 23.69
N ASN A 496 -18.17 2.46 24.62
CA ASN A 496 -17.60 1.87 25.82
C ASN A 496 -17.26 0.40 25.56
N ILE A 497 -15.99 0.05 25.56
CA ILE A 497 -15.50 -1.28 25.24
C ILE A 497 -16.02 -2.35 26.22
N ASN A 498 -16.27 -1.97 27.49
CA ASN A 498 -16.78 -2.89 28.51
C ASN A 498 -18.24 -3.29 28.27
N THR A 499 -18.99 -2.53 27.49
CA THR A 499 -20.36 -2.85 27.08
C THR A 499 -20.41 -3.45 25.68
N GLY A 500 -19.35 -3.33 24.90
CA GLY A 500 -19.19 -3.94 23.58
C GLY A 500 -18.75 -5.40 23.67
N ARG A 501 -18.71 -6.07 22.55
CA ARG A 501 -18.28 -7.47 22.41
C ARG A 501 -17.16 -7.57 21.38
N PHE A 502 -16.01 -6.92 21.67
CA PHE A 502 -14.81 -6.99 20.84
C PHE A 502 -14.25 -8.41 20.71
N ASP A 503 -14.50 -9.26 21.72
CA ASP A 503 -14.20 -10.68 21.66
C ASP A 503 -14.84 -11.35 20.44
N TYR A 504 -16.10 -11.03 20.13
CA TYR A 504 -16.78 -11.58 18.94
C TYR A 504 -16.21 -11.05 17.64
N LEU A 505 -15.78 -9.77 17.59
CA LEU A 505 -15.08 -9.25 16.43
C LEU A 505 -13.78 -10.04 16.17
N TYR A 506 -12.95 -10.24 17.18
CA TYR A 506 -11.71 -11.00 17.03
C TYR A 506 -11.96 -12.46 16.64
N TRP A 507 -12.97 -13.11 17.19
CA TRP A 507 -13.34 -14.45 16.77
C TRP A 507 -13.83 -14.50 15.33
N LEU A 508 -14.62 -13.52 14.89
CA LEU A 508 -15.07 -13.40 13.49
C LEU A 508 -13.88 -13.23 12.55
N LEU A 509 -12.95 -12.35 12.88
CA LEU A 509 -11.72 -12.17 12.11
C LEU A 509 -10.86 -13.43 12.09
N THR A 510 -10.80 -14.17 13.20
CA THR A 510 -10.08 -15.45 13.27
C THR A 510 -10.70 -16.47 12.31
N VAL A 511 -12.02 -16.59 12.28
CA VAL A 511 -12.72 -17.50 11.35
C VAL A 511 -12.46 -17.09 9.90
N PHE A 512 -12.55 -15.82 9.56
CA PHE A 512 -12.23 -15.34 8.22
C PHE A 512 -10.77 -15.64 7.84
N SER A 513 -9.84 -15.49 8.77
CA SER A 513 -8.43 -15.80 8.54
C SER A 513 -8.19 -17.29 8.30
N VAL A 514 -8.87 -18.17 9.03
CA VAL A 514 -8.77 -19.63 8.83
C VAL A 514 -9.32 -20.02 7.46
N ILE A 515 -10.50 -19.52 7.10
CA ILE A 515 -11.10 -19.79 5.78
C ILE A 515 -10.16 -19.29 4.67
N ASN A 516 -9.67 -18.07 4.81
CA ASN A 516 -8.74 -17.47 3.85
C ASN A 516 -7.43 -18.27 3.73
N PHE A 517 -6.91 -18.78 4.84
CA PHE A 517 -5.72 -19.62 4.84
C PHE A 517 -5.94 -20.93 4.08
N CYS A 518 -7.11 -21.57 4.24
CA CYS A 518 -7.47 -22.74 3.45
C CYS A 518 -7.55 -22.43 1.95
N ILE A 519 -8.16 -21.29 1.59
CA ILE A 519 -8.22 -20.83 0.18
C ILE A 519 -6.81 -20.58 -0.36
N PHE A 520 -5.94 -19.95 0.46
CA PHE A 520 -4.55 -19.72 0.09
C PHE A 520 -3.80 -21.04 -0.17
N LEU A 521 -3.90 -22.01 0.73
CA LEU A 521 -3.25 -23.32 0.57
C LEU A 521 -3.71 -24.02 -0.72
N TYR A 522 -5.01 -23.99 -1.01
CA TYR A 522 -5.56 -24.53 -2.24
C TYR A 522 -5.00 -23.81 -3.49
N SER A 523 -4.94 -22.47 -3.46
CA SER A 523 -4.42 -21.67 -4.56
C SER A 523 -2.91 -21.89 -4.75
N ALA A 524 -2.14 -21.95 -3.65
CA ALA A 524 -0.71 -22.18 -3.68
C ALA A 524 -0.32 -23.57 -4.20
N GLN A 525 -1.11 -24.61 -3.86
CA GLN A 525 -0.89 -25.97 -4.38
C GLN A 525 -1.13 -26.07 -5.90
N ARG A 526 -2.08 -25.28 -6.41
CA ARG A 526 -2.38 -25.25 -7.86
C ARG A 526 -1.45 -24.35 -8.66
N TYR A 527 -0.76 -23.46 -8.01
CA TYR A 527 0.16 -22.56 -8.67
C TYR A 527 1.42 -23.31 -9.11
N LYS A 528 1.77 -23.19 -10.41
CA LYS A 528 3.01 -23.70 -10.96
C LYS A 528 3.95 -22.52 -11.18
N TYR A 529 5.10 -22.57 -10.52
CA TYR A 529 6.17 -21.59 -10.73
C TYR A 529 6.62 -21.57 -12.19
N ARG A 530 7.04 -20.41 -12.64
CA ARG A 530 7.50 -20.19 -14.01
C ARG A 530 8.95 -20.65 -14.24
#